data_ac6dc530b91352100ad3f8a269d7befe
#
_entry.id   ac6dc530b91352100ad3f8a269d7befe
#
_cell.length_a   1.000
_cell.length_b   1.000
_cell.length_c   1.000
_cell.angle_alpha   90.00
_cell.angle_beta   90.00
_cell.angle_gamma   90.00
#
_symmetry.space_group_name_H-M   'P 1'
#
loop_
_entity.id
_entity.type
_entity.pdbx_description
1 polymer ?
#
loop_
_entity_poly.entity_id
_entity_poly.type
_entity_poly.pdbx_seq_one_letter_code
_entity_poly.pdbx_strand_id
1 'polypeptide(L)'
;MAEHCQGSEFEDRIEIVGIDLVDYFFPVPTSIKSLELKTASLSHWAPASSSKFDLITCVHGLHYIGDKLGLLERICGWLKPTGTFIGQLDLDNVRDESGQKVAKILLQTFRKNEFNFFPQRRRIRSDGAKEISFEAEYLGGDDTAGPNFTGQPAVNSYYRFAARR
;
A
#
# COMPACT_ATOMS: atom_id res chain seq x y z
N MET A 1 -15.04 -9.76 5.03
CA MET A 1 -14.12 -10.93 5.11
C MET A 1 -14.20 -11.60 6.48
N ALA A 2 -13.93 -10.93 7.60
CA ALA A 2 -13.98 -11.54 8.94
C ALA A 2 -15.36 -12.19 9.25
N GLU A 3 -16.47 -11.52 8.95
CA GLU A 3 -17.82 -12.06 9.12
C GLU A 3 -18.07 -13.34 8.27
N HIS A 4 -17.48 -13.45 7.08
CA HIS A 4 -17.61 -14.64 6.23
C HIS A 4 -16.79 -15.82 6.76
N CYS A 5 -15.78 -15.57 7.58
CA CYS A 5 -14.98 -16.62 8.20
C CYS A 5 -15.60 -17.13 9.49
N GLN A 6 -16.49 -16.34 10.11
CA GLN A 6 -17.15 -16.71 11.36
C GLN A 6 -18.00 -17.99 11.19
N GLY A 7 -17.77 -18.96 12.05
CA GLY A 7 -18.42 -20.28 11.98
C GLY A 7 -17.95 -21.20 10.85
N SER A 8 -16.93 -20.80 10.09
CA SER A 8 -16.28 -21.66 9.09
C SER A 8 -15.13 -22.45 9.69
N GLU A 9 -14.70 -23.52 9.02
CA GLU A 9 -13.49 -24.29 9.37
C GLU A 9 -12.19 -23.47 9.35
N PHE A 10 -12.24 -22.23 8.85
CA PHE A 10 -11.08 -21.34 8.74
C PHE A 10 -11.03 -20.27 9.85
N GLU A 11 -12.06 -20.17 10.70
CA GLU A 11 -12.17 -19.10 11.70
C GLU A 11 -10.94 -19.00 12.59
N ASP A 12 -10.46 -20.13 13.11
CA ASP A 12 -9.29 -20.19 14.00
C ASP A 12 -7.94 -20.12 13.26
N ARG A 13 -7.96 -20.04 11.91
CA ARG A 13 -6.76 -20.05 11.06
C ARG A 13 -6.50 -18.74 10.36
N ILE A 14 -7.42 -17.79 10.50
CA ILE A 14 -7.35 -16.49 9.82
C ILE A 14 -7.19 -15.41 10.87
N GLU A 15 -6.16 -14.60 10.71
CA GLU A 15 -5.95 -13.37 11.48
C GLU A 15 -5.99 -12.19 10.50
N ILE A 16 -6.80 -11.19 10.80
CA ILE A 16 -6.97 -10.00 9.97
C ILE A 16 -6.59 -8.77 10.80
N VAL A 17 -5.69 -7.94 10.26
CA VAL A 17 -5.37 -6.64 10.83
C VAL A 17 -5.83 -5.57 9.85
N GLY A 18 -6.79 -4.74 10.29
CA GLY A 18 -7.22 -3.56 9.55
C GLY A 18 -6.58 -2.30 10.11
N ILE A 19 -6.06 -1.43 9.25
CA ILE A 19 -5.41 -0.19 9.66
C ILE A 19 -6.04 0.97 8.92
N ASP A 20 -6.44 1.99 9.65
CA ASP A 20 -6.88 3.26 9.11
C ASP A 20 -6.26 4.42 9.89
N LEU A 21 -6.13 5.58 9.25
CA LEU A 21 -5.63 6.80 9.90
C LEU A 21 -6.60 7.35 10.93
N VAL A 22 -7.90 7.13 10.71
CA VAL A 22 -9.00 7.64 11.54
C VAL A 22 -9.77 6.49 12.16
N ASP A 23 -10.22 6.69 13.39
CA ASP A 23 -11.07 5.74 14.12
C ASP A 23 -12.53 5.84 13.66
N TYR A 24 -12.77 5.47 12.40
CA TYR A 24 -14.10 5.47 11.80
C TYR A 24 -14.49 4.07 11.33
N PHE A 25 -14.22 3.09 12.18
CA PHE A 25 -14.54 1.70 11.89
C PHE A 25 -16.02 1.40 12.18
N PHE A 26 -16.64 0.56 11.35
CA PHE A 26 -17.93 -0.01 11.70
C PHE A 26 -17.80 -0.84 12.99
N PRO A 27 -18.83 -0.84 13.86
CA PRO A 27 -18.84 -1.70 15.03
C PRO A 27 -18.62 -3.16 14.65
N VAL A 28 -17.63 -3.80 15.25
CA VAL A 28 -17.34 -5.21 15.03
C VAL A 28 -17.99 -6.01 16.15
N PRO A 29 -18.80 -7.05 15.83
CA PRO A 29 -19.36 -7.93 16.85
C PRO A 29 -18.23 -8.56 17.71
N THR A 30 -18.41 -8.60 19.00
CA THR A 30 -17.44 -9.15 19.96
C THR A 30 -17.16 -10.64 19.77
N SER A 31 -18.03 -11.33 19.00
CA SER A 31 -17.85 -12.72 18.59
C SER A 31 -16.75 -12.91 17.55
N ILE A 32 -16.38 -11.87 16.79
CA ILE A 32 -15.33 -11.94 15.75
C ILE A 32 -13.97 -11.72 16.41
N LYS A 33 -13.26 -12.79 16.72
CA LYS A 33 -11.93 -12.75 17.38
C LYS A 33 -10.78 -12.63 16.37
N SER A 34 -11.02 -12.96 15.12
CA SER A 34 -10.01 -13.00 14.05
C SER A 34 -9.69 -11.62 13.44
N LEU A 35 -10.32 -10.53 13.91
CA LEU A 35 -10.15 -9.19 13.40
C LEU A 35 -9.63 -8.23 14.46
N GLU A 36 -8.49 -7.62 14.20
CA GLU A 36 -7.93 -6.50 14.96
C GLU A 36 -7.99 -5.23 14.11
N LEU A 37 -8.61 -4.15 14.61
CA LEU A 37 -8.63 -2.85 13.94
C LEU A 37 -7.73 -1.88 14.70
N LYS A 38 -6.91 -1.13 13.96
CA LYS A 38 -5.93 -0.18 14.53
C LYS A 38 -6.06 1.18 13.87
N THR A 39 -6.20 2.21 14.68
CA THR A 39 -6.05 3.59 14.23
C THR A 39 -4.57 3.95 14.24
N ALA A 40 -3.96 4.05 13.06
CA ALA A 40 -2.55 4.33 12.93
C ALA A 40 -2.19 4.92 11.57
N SER A 41 -1.16 5.77 11.53
CA SER A 41 -0.59 6.24 10.28
C SER A 41 0.36 5.22 9.69
N LEU A 42 0.11 4.77 8.47
CA LEU A 42 1.02 3.89 7.72
C LEU A 42 2.39 4.52 7.43
N SER A 43 2.54 5.83 7.61
CA SER A 43 3.86 6.47 7.51
C SER A 43 4.81 6.03 8.65
N HIS A 44 4.25 5.68 9.80
CA HIS A 44 5.02 5.33 11.01
C HIS A 44 4.72 3.92 11.53
N TRP A 45 3.57 3.36 11.19
CA TRP A 45 3.21 2.02 11.65
C TRP A 45 4.00 0.95 10.92
N ALA A 46 4.36 -0.07 11.67
CA ALA A 46 4.91 -1.32 11.16
C ALA A 46 4.35 -2.49 12.00
N PRO A 47 4.21 -3.69 11.42
CA PRO A 47 3.89 -4.87 12.20
C PRO A 47 5.04 -5.20 13.18
N ALA A 48 4.76 -6.02 14.20
CA ALA A 48 5.82 -6.56 15.01
C ALA A 48 6.86 -7.27 14.12
N SER A 49 8.14 -7.21 14.49
CA SER A 49 9.25 -7.69 13.65
C SER A 49 9.13 -9.16 13.22
N SER A 50 8.46 -9.98 14.03
CA SER A 50 8.16 -11.38 13.76
C SER A 50 6.92 -11.61 12.89
N SER A 51 6.04 -10.60 12.76
CA SER A 51 4.77 -10.75 12.03
C SER A 51 4.99 -10.59 10.55
N LYS A 52 4.55 -11.59 9.78
CA LYS A 52 4.56 -11.60 8.31
C LYS A 52 3.19 -11.99 7.79
N PHE A 53 2.81 -11.42 6.66
CA PHE A 53 1.46 -11.55 6.08
C PHE A 53 1.46 -12.45 4.85
N ASP A 54 0.42 -13.28 4.73
CA ASP A 54 0.12 -14.03 3.52
C ASP A 54 -0.50 -13.13 2.45
N LEU A 55 -1.29 -12.13 2.88
CA LEU A 55 -1.95 -11.20 2.00
C LEU A 55 -1.96 -9.80 2.62
N ILE A 56 -1.52 -8.82 1.86
CA ILE A 56 -1.70 -7.40 2.18
C ILE A 56 -2.53 -6.78 1.06
N THR A 57 -3.60 -6.08 1.42
CA THR A 57 -4.42 -5.33 0.47
C THR A 57 -4.46 -3.86 0.82
N CYS A 58 -4.39 -2.99 -0.19
CA CYS A 58 -4.53 -1.55 -0.03
C CYS A 58 -5.43 -1.00 -1.14
N VAL A 59 -6.73 -1.08 -0.93
CA VAL A 59 -7.75 -0.56 -1.86
C VAL A 59 -8.03 0.89 -1.46
N HIS A 60 -7.84 1.83 -2.39
CA HIS A 60 -7.95 3.28 -2.20
C HIS A 60 -6.98 3.90 -1.19
N GLY A 61 -6.38 3.16 -0.26
CA GLY A 61 -5.51 3.68 0.79
C GLY A 61 -4.25 4.39 0.27
N LEU A 62 -3.61 3.87 -0.79
CA LEU A 62 -2.39 4.49 -1.36
C LEU A 62 -2.60 5.93 -1.85
N HIS A 63 -3.84 6.34 -2.15
CA HIS A 63 -4.14 7.69 -2.60
C HIS A 63 -3.85 8.74 -1.52
N TYR A 64 -4.01 8.37 -0.24
CA TYR A 64 -3.83 9.26 0.91
C TYR A 64 -2.41 9.25 1.48
N ILE A 65 -1.55 8.36 1.01
CA ILE A 65 -0.18 8.23 1.50
C ILE A 65 0.72 9.28 0.86
N GLY A 66 1.48 9.99 1.67
CA GLY A 66 2.52 10.90 1.19
C GLY A 66 3.66 10.12 0.53
N ASP A 67 4.40 9.32 1.30
CA ASP A 67 5.50 8.48 0.79
C ASP A 67 4.99 7.12 0.30
N LYS A 68 4.44 7.09 -0.92
CA LYS A 68 3.89 5.88 -1.55
C LYS A 68 4.96 4.84 -1.86
N LEU A 69 6.11 5.28 -2.39
CA LEU A 69 7.19 4.37 -2.78
C LEU A 69 7.84 3.75 -1.55
N GLY A 70 8.16 4.53 -0.53
CA GLY A 70 8.69 4.01 0.72
C GLY A 70 7.71 3.07 1.44
N LEU A 71 6.39 3.32 1.35
CA LEU A 71 5.42 2.34 1.85
C LEU A 71 5.44 1.03 1.06
N LEU A 72 5.54 1.06 -0.27
CA LEU A 72 5.66 -0.14 -1.09
C LEU A 72 6.92 -0.95 -0.77
N GLU A 73 8.06 -0.30 -0.51
CA GLU A 73 9.29 -0.95 -0.05
C GLU A 73 9.06 -1.70 1.27
N ARG A 74 8.45 -1.04 2.26
CA ARG A 74 8.14 -1.65 3.57
C ARG A 74 7.16 -2.81 3.46
N ILE A 75 6.11 -2.67 2.65
CA ILE A 75 5.11 -3.72 2.41
C ILE A 75 5.77 -5.00 1.91
N CYS A 76 6.74 -4.91 0.98
CA CYS A 76 7.47 -6.08 0.50
C CYS A 76 8.22 -6.79 1.62
N GLY A 77 8.78 -6.04 2.57
CA GLY A 77 9.42 -6.59 3.76
C GLY A 77 8.45 -7.24 4.76
N TRP A 78 7.16 -6.90 4.72
CA TRP A 78 6.13 -7.45 5.62
C TRP A 78 5.49 -8.74 5.09
N LEU A 79 5.69 -9.09 3.83
CA LEU A 79 5.15 -10.32 3.25
C LEU A 79 5.90 -11.56 3.74
N LYS A 80 5.20 -12.69 3.76
CA LYS A 80 5.82 -14.02 3.78
C LYS A 80 6.47 -14.33 2.43
N PRO A 81 7.39 -15.32 2.33
CA PRO A 81 7.98 -15.71 1.04
C PRO A 81 6.95 -16.08 -0.03
N THR A 82 5.78 -16.59 0.36
CA THR A 82 4.65 -16.92 -0.51
C THR A 82 3.52 -15.90 -0.46
N GLY A 83 3.71 -14.79 0.26
CA GLY A 83 2.69 -13.76 0.45
C GLY A 83 2.48 -12.92 -0.80
N THR A 84 1.35 -12.24 -0.86
CA THR A 84 0.99 -11.37 -1.99
C THR A 84 0.56 -9.99 -1.47
N PHE A 85 1.02 -8.94 -2.12
CA PHE A 85 0.49 -7.59 -2.00
C PHE A 85 -0.36 -7.23 -3.21
N ILE A 86 -1.52 -6.63 -2.98
CA ILE A 86 -2.39 -6.06 -4.01
C ILE A 86 -2.86 -4.68 -3.56
N GLY A 87 -2.61 -3.66 -4.37
CA GLY A 87 -3.07 -2.30 -4.11
C GLY A 87 -3.53 -1.57 -5.35
N GLN A 88 -4.21 -0.44 -5.15
CA GLN A 88 -4.52 0.51 -6.22
C GLN A 88 -3.57 1.69 -6.14
N LEU A 89 -2.90 2.00 -7.24
CA LEU A 89 -1.95 3.10 -7.34
C LEU A 89 -2.25 3.94 -8.59
N ASP A 90 -2.52 5.21 -8.38
CA ASP A 90 -2.59 6.18 -9.45
C ASP A 90 -1.19 6.74 -9.73
N LEU A 91 -0.61 6.39 -10.89
CA LEU A 91 0.72 6.87 -11.28
C LEU A 91 0.74 8.39 -11.51
N ASP A 92 -0.44 8.97 -11.77
CA ASP A 92 -0.57 10.41 -11.94
C ASP A 92 -0.39 11.20 -10.64
N ASN A 93 -0.44 10.53 -9.48
CA ASN A 93 -0.16 11.12 -8.18
C ASN A 93 1.31 10.98 -7.75
N VAL A 94 2.20 10.49 -8.62
CA VAL A 94 3.64 10.44 -8.36
C VAL A 94 4.36 11.40 -9.31
N ARG A 95 5.13 12.30 -8.75
CA ARG A 95 5.78 13.42 -9.43
C ARG A 95 7.28 13.41 -9.18
N ASP A 96 8.02 14.01 -10.09
CA ASP A 96 9.41 14.38 -9.84
C ASP A 96 9.51 15.71 -9.06
N GLU A 97 10.72 16.12 -8.77
CA GLU A 97 11.04 17.38 -8.06
C GLU A 97 10.57 18.64 -8.81
N SER A 98 10.34 18.56 -10.12
CA SER A 98 9.80 19.64 -10.94
C SER A 98 8.26 19.59 -11.06
N GLY A 99 7.61 18.61 -10.45
CA GLY A 99 6.16 18.39 -10.50
C GLY A 99 5.67 17.64 -11.73
N GLN A 100 6.56 17.10 -12.55
CA GLN A 100 6.17 16.35 -13.75
C GLN A 100 5.78 14.90 -13.41
N LYS A 101 4.87 14.34 -14.23
CA LYS A 101 4.46 12.94 -14.13
C LYS A 101 5.60 11.99 -14.50
N VAL A 102 5.85 10.99 -13.68
CA VAL A 102 6.97 10.05 -13.85
C VAL A 102 6.53 8.62 -14.17
N ALA A 103 5.31 8.44 -14.71
CA ALA A 103 4.72 7.12 -14.97
C ALA A 103 5.67 6.18 -15.73
N LYS A 104 6.40 6.67 -16.76
CA LYS A 104 7.34 5.86 -17.53
C LYS A 104 8.50 5.35 -16.66
N ILE A 105 9.04 6.21 -15.79
CA ILE A 105 10.11 5.86 -14.86
C ILE A 105 9.61 4.80 -13.89
N LEU A 106 8.44 5.03 -13.29
CA LEU A 106 7.84 4.10 -12.33
C LEU A 106 7.58 2.73 -12.94
N LEU A 107 7.01 2.65 -14.14
CA LEU A 107 6.74 1.37 -14.80
C LEU A 107 8.03 0.57 -15.05
N GLN A 108 9.14 1.24 -15.38
CA GLN A 108 10.43 0.58 -15.55
C GLN A 108 10.97 0.10 -14.20
N THR A 109 10.87 0.94 -13.16
CA THR A 109 11.32 0.61 -11.81
C THR A 109 10.48 -0.53 -11.21
N PHE A 110 9.17 -0.54 -11.44
CA PHE A 110 8.30 -1.64 -11.03
C PHE A 110 8.71 -2.95 -11.68
N ARG A 111 8.98 -2.96 -12.99
CA ARG A 111 9.47 -4.18 -13.68
C ARG A 111 10.80 -4.67 -13.11
N LYS A 112 11.75 -3.76 -12.85
CA LYS A 112 13.06 -4.09 -12.24
C LYS A 112 12.88 -4.76 -10.87
N ASN A 113 11.88 -4.32 -10.09
CA ASN A 113 11.59 -4.82 -8.75
C ASN A 113 10.46 -5.86 -8.73
N GLU A 114 10.13 -6.47 -9.87
CA GLU A 114 9.14 -7.55 -10.01
C GLU A 114 7.73 -7.20 -9.51
N PHE A 115 7.36 -5.93 -9.65
CA PHE A 115 5.96 -5.54 -9.50
C PHE A 115 5.21 -5.67 -10.82
N ASN A 116 4.01 -6.22 -10.76
CA ASN A 116 3.06 -6.24 -11.87
C ASN A 116 2.12 -5.04 -11.75
N PHE A 117 2.12 -4.16 -12.74
CA PHE A 117 1.17 -3.05 -12.81
C PHE A 117 0.17 -3.27 -13.93
N PHE A 118 -1.12 -3.13 -13.61
CA PHE A 118 -2.26 -3.33 -14.51
C PHE A 118 -2.93 -1.98 -14.78
N PRO A 119 -2.59 -1.30 -15.89
CA PRO A 119 -3.00 0.10 -16.14
C PRO A 119 -4.53 0.31 -16.14
N GLN A 120 -5.30 -0.60 -16.76
CA GLN A 120 -6.76 -0.47 -16.88
C GLN A 120 -7.46 -0.46 -15.51
N ARG A 121 -6.86 -1.11 -14.52
CA ARG A 121 -7.38 -1.23 -13.15
C ARG A 121 -6.60 -0.38 -12.16
N ARG A 122 -5.56 0.33 -12.61
CA ARG A 122 -4.58 1.04 -11.76
C ARG A 122 -4.13 0.20 -10.57
N ARG A 123 -3.99 -1.11 -10.80
CA ARG A 123 -3.65 -2.08 -9.77
C ARG A 123 -2.19 -2.44 -9.83
N ILE A 124 -1.54 -2.44 -8.66
CA ILE A 124 -0.19 -2.93 -8.46
C ILE A 124 -0.23 -4.22 -7.66
N ARG A 125 0.61 -5.18 -8.02
CA ARG A 125 0.78 -6.46 -7.32
C ARG A 125 2.25 -6.77 -7.15
N SER A 126 2.62 -7.33 -6.00
CA SER A 126 3.93 -7.91 -5.74
C SER A 126 3.76 -9.25 -5.03
N ASP A 127 4.54 -10.23 -5.40
CA ASP A 127 4.53 -11.56 -4.80
C ASP A 127 5.85 -11.83 -4.07
N GLY A 128 5.75 -12.47 -2.91
CA GLY A 128 6.87 -12.84 -2.06
C GLY A 128 7.49 -11.70 -1.27
N ALA A 129 8.10 -12.05 -0.14
CA ALA A 129 8.95 -11.13 0.61
C ALA A 129 10.22 -10.81 -0.19
N LYS A 130 10.57 -9.54 -0.25
CA LYS A 130 11.80 -9.07 -0.90
C LYS A 130 12.26 -7.74 -0.32
N GLU A 131 13.55 -7.54 -0.35
CA GLU A 131 14.16 -6.24 -0.08
C GLU A 131 14.29 -5.49 -1.40
N ILE A 132 13.69 -4.33 -1.48
CA ILE A 132 13.70 -3.50 -2.70
C ILE A 132 14.04 -2.06 -2.35
N SER A 133 14.55 -1.34 -3.34
CA SER A 133 14.67 0.11 -3.31
C SER A 133 14.24 0.69 -4.66
N PHE A 134 13.41 1.73 -4.60
CA PHE A 134 13.04 2.48 -5.79
C PHE A 134 14.12 3.50 -6.20
N GLU A 135 15.19 3.65 -5.41
CA GLU A 135 16.26 4.63 -5.65
C GLU A 135 15.68 6.05 -5.81
N ALA A 136 14.69 6.36 -4.98
CA ALA A 136 13.94 7.61 -5.02
C ALA A 136 13.89 8.24 -3.62
N GLU A 137 14.33 9.48 -3.51
CA GLU A 137 14.23 10.28 -2.28
C GLU A 137 12.85 10.94 -2.22
N TYR A 138 12.09 10.70 -1.16
CA TYR A 138 10.82 11.37 -0.93
C TYR A 138 11.04 12.82 -0.50
N LEU A 139 10.44 13.77 -1.22
CA LEU A 139 10.59 15.21 -0.99
C LEU A 139 9.41 15.84 -0.27
N GLY A 140 8.24 15.17 -0.28
CA GLY A 140 7.03 15.68 0.36
C GLY A 140 5.77 15.29 -0.40
N GLY A 141 4.62 15.61 0.19
CA GLY A 141 3.29 15.39 -0.38
C GLY A 141 2.50 16.69 -0.46
N ASP A 142 1.61 16.76 -1.46
CA ASP A 142 0.63 17.83 -1.63
C ASP A 142 -0.77 17.20 -1.60
N ASP A 143 -1.53 17.49 -0.56
CA ASP A 143 -2.90 17.02 -0.34
C ASP A 143 -3.96 17.95 -0.93
N THR A 144 -3.55 19.08 -1.51
CA THR A 144 -4.42 20.04 -2.19
C THR A 144 -4.49 19.82 -3.70
N ALA A 145 -3.86 18.77 -4.22
CA ALA A 145 -3.71 18.48 -5.64
C ALA A 145 -5.03 18.16 -6.39
N GLY A 146 -6.14 18.05 -5.66
CA GLY A 146 -7.45 17.73 -6.21
C GLY A 146 -7.76 16.23 -6.21
N PRO A 147 -8.90 15.83 -6.82
CA PRO A 147 -9.34 14.45 -6.80
C PRO A 147 -8.50 13.56 -7.72
N ASN A 148 -8.37 12.29 -7.32
CA ASN A 148 -7.83 11.24 -8.16
C ASN A 148 -8.88 10.77 -9.21
N PHE A 149 -8.55 9.71 -9.94
CA PHE A 149 -9.43 9.10 -10.95
C PHE A 149 -10.76 8.55 -10.39
N THR A 150 -10.89 8.37 -9.07
CA THR A 150 -12.14 7.92 -8.40
C THR A 150 -13.00 9.09 -7.94
N GLY A 151 -12.54 10.32 -8.12
CA GLY A 151 -13.18 11.53 -7.59
C GLY A 151 -12.90 11.78 -6.10
N GLN A 152 -12.07 10.97 -5.46
CA GLN A 152 -11.69 11.14 -4.06
C GLN A 152 -10.45 12.04 -3.93
N PRO A 153 -10.28 12.78 -2.82
CA PRO A 153 -9.06 13.51 -2.53
C PRO A 153 -7.84 12.58 -2.65
N ALA A 154 -6.74 13.11 -3.12
CA ALA A 154 -5.50 12.37 -3.24
C ALA A 154 -4.30 13.25 -2.91
N VAL A 155 -3.24 12.61 -2.44
CA VAL A 155 -1.95 13.26 -2.20
C VAL A 155 -1.07 13.06 -3.42
N ASN A 156 -0.54 14.14 -4.00
CA ASN A 156 0.59 14.04 -4.92
C ASN A 156 1.88 13.85 -4.12
N SER A 157 2.67 12.87 -4.50
CA SER A 157 3.95 12.54 -3.85
C SER A 157 5.09 12.95 -4.76
N TYR A 158 6.03 13.71 -4.22
CA TYR A 158 7.17 14.23 -4.96
C TYR A 158 8.43 13.48 -4.61
N TYR A 159 9.21 13.11 -5.64
CA TYR A 159 10.43 12.33 -5.48
C TYR A 159 11.56 12.88 -6.33
N ARG A 160 12.77 12.79 -5.79
CA ARG A 160 14.01 12.89 -6.56
C ARG A 160 14.48 11.50 -6.88
N PHE A 161 14.50 11.15 -8.16
CA PHE A 161 15.03 9.87 -8.63
C PHE A 161 16.54 9.96 -8.82
N ALA A 162 17.27 8.90 -8.46
CA ALA A 162 18.71 8.83 -8.75
C ALA A 162 18.96 9.00 -10.26
N ALA A 163 19.99 9.77 -10.60
CA ALA A 163 20.39 9.96 -11.99
C ALA A 163 20.70 8.61 -12.61
N ARG A 164 20.08 8.29 -13.74
CA ARG A 164 20.39 7.07 -14.49
C ARG A 164 21.82 7.17 -15.02
N ARG A 165 22.66 6.25 -14.60
CA ARG A 165 23.96 6.03 -15.22
C ARG A 165 23.80 5.25 -16.52
#